data_0d8f0b719969a04b7f225fc898eeb47f
#
_entry.id   0d8f0b719969a04b7f225fc898eeb47f
#
_cell.length_a   1.000
_cell.length_b   1.000
_cell.length_c   1.000
_cell.angle_alpha   90.00
_cell.angle_beta   90.00
_cell.angle_gamma   90.00
#
_symmetry.space_group_name_H-M   'P 1'
#
loop_
_entity.id
_entity.type
_entity.pdbx_description
1 polymer ?
#
loop_
_entity_poly.entity_id
_entity_poly.type
_entity_poly.pdbx_seq_one_letter_code
_entity_poly.pdbx_strand_id
1 'polypeptide(L)'
;MKNVLLKRAAAVFAAGWLAVASAPAAHAAEPLPKLSVTVFAPPSQSIWIPALIQRAGLDRKHGFELVVTPKPSNVAYTDFATGRDPVCFCAAIAAVSRFKQQGGNFTLLWNIFNFESDIVLRDPAINDPKQLEGKVLQTDTITGSWALSKWFLQARGVDLGKVKIKSSSARGAAGLAELQLGRIDALLVNPTEGAAAVAQGKGALHALPVFDKAVWQKAAGTDFVPSITFGVANDWIAQKANQDLARRFYAANRDAAAFIRDNPAEAARLVAKDAQVDVAALQTVLERYRDLMRIEPLRKHIKTVALLTQKLLPEGGQLPRPLTDAELDSLVSNFDVEAAHE
;
A
#
# COMPACT_ATOMS: atom_id res chain seq x y z
N MET A 1 5.84 87.91 53.52
CA MET A 1 4.64 88.70 53.15
C MET A 1 3.69 87.77 52.43
N LYS A 2 2.56 87.47 53.07
CA LYS A 2 1.18 87.47 52.60
C LYS A 2 0.94 86.50 51.39
N ASN A 3 -0.01 85.64 51.32
CA ASN A 3 -1.26 85.27 52.02
C ASN A 3 -1.69 83.96 51.38
N VAL A 4 -2.05 82.86 52.14
CA VAL A 4 -3.41 82.45 52.49
C VAL A 4 -4.42 82.53 51.31
N LEU A 5 -4.93 81.37 50.91
CA LEU A 5 -6.34 81.04 50.95
C LEU A 5 -6.68 79.63 50.52
N LEU A 6 -7.39 79.03 51.44
CA LEU A 6 -8.18 77.79 51.25
C LEU A 6 -9.19 77.82 50.10
N LYS A 7 -9.54 76.71 49.54
CA LYS A 7 -10.95 76.23 49.37
C LYS A 7 -10.89 74.78 48.77
N ARG A 8 -11.22 73.82 49.52
CA ARG A 8 -12.45 73.00 49.58
C ARG A 8 -12.97 72.43 48.23
N ALA A 9 -13.08 71.15 48.22
CA ALA A 9 -14.20 70.24 47.87
C ALA A 9 -14.00 69.55 46.53
N ALA A 10 -14.09 68.34 46.51
CA ALA A 10 -15.14 67.39 46.29
C ALA A 10 -14.55 66.01 45.93
N ALA A 11 -14.78 65.01 46.77
CA ALA A 11 -14.57 63.61 46.45
C ALA A 11 -15.63 63.17 45.41
N VAL A 12 -15.18 62.70 44.24
CA VAL A 12 -16.03 61.95 43.33
C VAL A 12 -15.50 60.52 43.32
N PHE A 13 -16.23 59.63 43.96
CA PHE A 13 -16.09 58.18 43.87
C PHE A 13 -16.48 57.77 42.48
N ALA A 14 -15.51 57.48 41.58
CA ALA A 14 -15.74 56.76 40.34
C ALA A 14 -15.53 55.26 40.63
N ALA A 15 -16.63 54.54 40.85
CA ALA A 15 -16.65 53.09 40.90
C ALA A 15 -16.37 52.59 39.47
N GLY A 16 -15.10 52.27 39.20
CA GLY A 16 -14.69 51.61 37.97
C GLY A 16 -15.15 50.14 38.01
N TRP A 17 -16.15 49.81 37.23
CA TRP A 17 -16.51 48.40 36.95
C TRP A 17 -15.37 47.80 36.11
N LEU A 18 -14.55 46.97 36.75
CA LEU A 18 -13.66 46.01 36.06
C LEU A 18 -14.54 44.93 35.44
N ALA A 19 -14.92 45.14 34.20
CA ALA A 19 -15.42 44.05 33.35
C ALA A 19 -14.24 43.10 33.09
N VAL A 20 -14.13 42.06 33.86
CA VAL A 20 -13.27 40.91 33.57
C VAL A 20 -13.90 40.24 32.33
N ALA A 21 -13.39 40.60 31.15
CA ALA A 21 -13.65 39.87 29.95
C ALA A 21 -13.06 38.46 30.12
N SER A 22 -13.90 37.51 30.50
CA SER A 22 -13.55 36.08 30.43
C SER A 22 -13.38 35.75 28.95
N ALA A 23 -12.15 35.85 28.47
CA ALA A 23 -11.79 35.24 27.19
C ALA A 23 -12.17 33.76 27.27
N PRO A 24 -12.93 33.22 26.27
CA PRO A 24 -13.17 31.81 26.23
C PRO A 24 -11.81 31.12 26.19
N ALA A 25 -11.56 30.26 27.18
CA ALA A 25 -10.38 29.41 27.17
C ALA A 25 -10.40 28.66 25.85
N ALA A 26 -9.43 28.97 24.99
CA ALA A 26 -9.21 28.21 23.78
C ALA A 26 -8.99 26.77 24.25
N HIS A 27 -9.99 25.92 24.08
CA HIS A 27 -9.84 24.49 24.30
C HIS A 27 -8.72 24.06 23.35
N ALA A 28 -7.57 23.72 23.92
CA ALA A 28 -6.52 23.07 23.15
C ALA A 28 -7.18 21.84 22.50
N ALA A 29 -7.20 21.83 21.16
CA ALA A 29 -7.77 20.69 20.45
C ALA A 29 -7.12 19.41 20.98
N GLU A 30 -7.92 18.44 21.37
CA GLU A 30 -7.38 17.16 21.79
C GLU A 30 -6.44 16.58 20.72
N PRO A 31 -5.29 16.01 21.13
CA PRO A 31 -4.36 15.44 20.16
C PRO A 31 -5.06 14.34 19.38
N LEU A 32 -4.89 14.37 18.05
CA LEU A 32 -5.47 13.38 17.18
C LEU A 32 -4.95 11.97 17.51
N PRO A 33 -5.81 10.95 17.47
CA PRO A 33 -5.37 9.57 17.65
C PRO A 33 -4.36 9.19 16.57
N LYS A 34 -3.30 8.46 16.97
CA LYS A 34 -2.23 8.03 16.06
C LYS A 34 -2.51 6.66 15.48
N LEU A 35 -2.35 6.52 14.17
CA LEU A 35 -2.35 5.25 13.47
C LEU A 35 -0.97 4.97 12.91
N SER A 36 -0.26 3.99 13.47
CA SER A 36 1.02 3.54 12.93
C SER A 36 0.79 2.40 11.94
N VAL A 37 1.35 2.53 10.73
CA VAL A 37 1.23 1.52 9.68
C VAL A 37 2.60 1.13 9.14
N THR A 38 2.85 -0.15 9.00
CA THR A 38 4.02 -0.68 8.30
C THR A 38 3.74 -0.74 6.80
N VAL A 39 4.68 -0.26 5.98
CA VAL A 39 4.68 -0.34 4.52
C VAL A 39 5.97 -1.01 4.05
N PHE A 40 6.01 -1.48 2.80
CA PHE A 40 7.28 -1.90 2.21
C PHE A 40 8.18 -0.69 1.94
N ALA A 41 9.47 -0.86 2.19
CA ALA A 41 10.46 0.18 1.90
C ALA A 41 10.48 0.54 0.42
N PRO A 42 10.73 1.81 0.08
CA PRO A 42 10.88 2.26 -1.30
C PRO A 42 12.05 1.55 -2.04
N PRO A 43 11.95 1.44 -3.38
CA PRO A 43 10.82 1.83 -4.21
C PRO A 43 9.70 0.78 -4.19
N SER A 44 8.56 1.11 -3.59
CA SER A 44 7.41 0.22 -3.50
C SER A 44 6.12 1.00 -3.68
N GLN A 45 5.16 0.42 -4.38
CA GLN A 45 3.83 1.01 -4.54
C GLN A 45 3.07 1.16 -3.21
N SER A 46 3.39 0.38 -2.18
CA SER A 46 2.72 0.48 -0.87
C SER A 46 2.95 1.82 -0.16
N ILE A 47 3.94 2.62 -0.60
CA ILE A 47 4.19 3.95 -0.04
C ILE A 47 3.28 5.03 -0.63
N TRP A 48 2.69 4.86 -1.83
CA TRP A 48 2.01 5.93 -2.55
C TRP A 48 0.83 6.51 -1.77
N ILE A 49 -0.10 5.65 -1.37
CA ILE A 49 -1.33 6.07 -0.66
C ILE A 49 -0.99 6.66 0.72
N PRO A 50 -0.22 6.00 1.60
CA PRO A 50 0.15 6.56 2.89
C PRO A 50 0.91 7.88 2.80
N ALA A 51 1.86 8.00 1.86
CA ALA A 51 2.57 9.26 1.63
C ALA A 51 1.64 10.37 1.16
N LEU A 52 0.72 10.08 0.23
CA LEU A 52 -0.25 11.05 -0.23
C LEU A 52 -1.19 11.48 0.89
N ILE A 53 -1.67 10.56 1.72
CA ILE A 53 -2.51 10.87 2.88
C ILE A 53 -1.82 11.91 3.77
N GLN A 54 -0.54 11.72 4.09
CA GLN A 54 0.23 12.67 4.88
C GLN A 54 0.47 14.00 4.16
N ARG A 55 0.91 13.94 2.88
CA ARG A 55 1.27 15.15 2.09
C ARG A 55 0.08 16.03 1.77
N ALA A 56 -1.10 15.43 1.54
CA ALA A 56 -2.34 16.13 1.28
C ALA A 56 -3.16 16.42 2.55
N GLY A 57 -2.69 16.03 3.74
CA GLY A 57 -3.37 16.26 5.02
C GLY A 57 -4.68 15.50 5.16
N LEU A 58 -4.84 14.38 4.43
CA LEU A 58 -6.06 13.57 4.48
C LEU A 58 -6.22 12.85 5.81
N ASP A 59 -5.13 12.51 6.49
CA ASP A 59 -5.17 11.97 7.85
C ASP A 59 -5.86 12.94 8.82
N ARG A 60 -5.45 14.21 8.81
CA ARG A 60 -6.06 15.27 9.65
C ARG A 60 -7.50 15.55 9.24
N LYS A 61 -7.80 15.55 7.92
CA LYS A 61 -9.16 15.67 7.40
C LYS A 61 -10.09 14.60 7.97
N HIS A 62 -9.58 13.37 8.13
CA HIS A 62 -10.32 12.23 8.68
C HIS A 62 -10.11 12.05 10.19
N GLY A 63 -9.51 13.02 10.89
CA GLY A 63 -9.43 13.08 12.35
C GLY A 63 -8.46 12.08 12.98
N PHE A 64 -7.33 11.79 12.34
CA PHE A 64 -6.22 11.00 12.91
C PHE A 64 -4.86 11.54 12.44
N GLU A 65 -3.78 11.05 13.04
CA GLU A 65 -2.40 11.31 12.61
C GLU A 65 -1.79 9.99 12.11
N LEU A 66 -1.38 9.95 10.82
CA LEU A 66 -0.77 8.78 10.23
C LEU A 66 0.74 8.76 10.50
N VAL A 67 1.24 7.62 11.02
CA VAL A 67 2.67 7.35 11.18
C VAL A 67 3.05 6.18 10.26
N VAL A 68 3.95 6.43 9.30
CA VAL A 68 4.36 5.44 8.29
C VAL A 68 5.73 4.90 8.62
N THR A 69 5.86 3.57 8.69
CA THR A 69 7.12 2.87 9.00
C THR A 69 7.52 1.99 7.81
N PRO A 70 8.46 2.43 6.95
CA PRO A 70 8.95 1.60 5.85
C PRO A 70 9.86 0.49 6.35
N LYS A 71 9.64 -0.75 5.87
CA LYS A 71 10.47 -1.93 6.18
C LYS A 71 10.76 -2.77 4.94
N PRO A 72 11.91 -3.45 4.87
CA PRO A 72 12.12 -4.50 3.88
C PRO A 72 11.01 -5.56 3.94
N SER A 73 10.62 -6.13 2.80
CA SER A 73 9.45 -7.00 2.70
C SER A 73 9.48 -8.21 3.64
N ASN A 74 10.63 -8.86 3.78
CA ASN A 74 10.82 -9.99 4.70
C ASN A 74 10.62 -9.59 6.17
N VAL A 75 11.10 -8.41 6.57
CA VAL A 75 10.94 -7.88 7.93
C VAL A 75 9.47 -7.49 8.17
N ALA A 76 8.85 -6.78 7.22
CA ALA A 76 7.45 -6.38 7.31
C ALA A 76 6.50 -7.58 7.49
N TYR A 77 6.70 -8.64 6.69
CA TYR A 77 5.90 -9.86 6.82
C TYR A 77 6.11 -10.57 8.17
N THR A 78 7.36 -10.70 8.62
CA THR A 78 7.68 -11.37 9.89
C THR A 78 7.11 -10.59 11.07
N ASP A 79 7.30 -9.28 11.09
CA ASP A 79 6.81 -8.43 12.17
C ASP A 79 5.27 -8.42 12.23
N PHE A 80 4.60 -8.41 11.09
CA PHE A 80 3.16 -8.53 11.03
C PHE A 80 2.66 -9.93 11.48
N ALA A 81 3.26 -11.00 10.95
CA ALA A 81 2.86 -12.36 11.29
C ALA A 81 3.05 -12.71 12.76
N THR A 82 4.05 -12.12 13.42
CA THR A 82 4.34 -12.31 14.85
C THR A 82 3.61 -11.32 15.77
N GLY A 83 2.84 -10.38 15.20
CA GLY A 83 2.12 -9.34 15.94
C GLY A 83 2.99 -8.20 16.49
N ARG A 84 4.29 -8.15 16.13
CA ARG A 84 5.17 -7.02 16.51
C ARG A 84 4.67 -5.71 15.88
N ASP A 85 4.22 -5.76 14.62
CA ASP A 85 3.53 -4.68 13.94
C ASP A 85 2.07 -5.08 13.75
N PRO A 86 1.16 -4.57 14.55
CA PRO A 86 -0.24 -5.01 14.51
C PRO A 86 -1.00 -4.49 13.29
N VAL A 87 -0.42 -3.55 12.52
CA VAL A 87 -1.07 -2.91 11.35
C VAL A 87 -0.11 -2.88 10.16
N CYS A 88 -0.48 -3.57 9.09
CA CYS A 88 0.30 -3.71 7.86
C CYS A 88 -0.48 -3.18 6.66
N PHE A 89 0.04 -2.11 5.99
CA PHE A 89 -0.37 -1.64 4.67
C PHE A 89 0.48 -2.31 3.57
N CYS A 90 0.83 -3.55 3.78
CA CYS A 90 1.79 -4.34 3.03
C CYS A 90 1.44 -5.83 3.00
N ALA A 91 0.25 -6.22 3.46
CA ALA A 91 -0.15 -7.61 3.55
C ALA A 91 -0.45 -8.18 2.14
N ALA A 92 0.59 -8.67 1.44
CA ALA A 92 0.39 -9.36 0.18
C ALA A 92 -0.32 -10.69 0.43
N ILE A 93 -1.53 -10.83 -0.13
CA ILE A 93 -2.44 -11.94 0.18
C ILE A 93 -1.79 -13.32 0.00
N ALA A 94 -0.99 -13.50 -1.06
CA ALA A 94 -0.29 -14.76 -1.31
C ALA A 94 0.78 -15.06 -0.26
N ALA A 95 1.47 -14.04 0.25
CA ALA A 95 2.50 -14.23 1.28
C ALA A 95 1.87 -14.48 2.66
N VAL A 96 0.89 -13.64 3.05
CA VAL A 96 0.28 -13.76 4.39
C VAL A 96 -0.58 -15.00 4.56
N SER A 97 -1.12 -15.55 3.46
CA SER A 97 -1.84 -16.84 3.51
C SER A 97 -0.98 -18.00 4.02
N ARG A 98 0.34 -17.98 3.76
CA ARG A 98 1.26 -18.98 4.35
C ARG A 98 1.37 -18.85 5.86
N PHE A 99 1.46 -17.62 6.37
CA PHE A 99 1.49 -17.39 7.81
C PHE A 99 0.15 -17.73 8.46
N LYS A 100 -0.96 -17.56 7.73
CA LYS A 100 -2.28 -17.98 8.21
C LYS A 100 -2.34 -19.50 8.45
N GLN A 101 -1.79 -20.30 7.53
CA GLN A 101 -1.65 -21.76 7.70
C GLN A 101 -0.77 -22.17 8.89
N GLN A 102 0.09 -21.27 9.35
CA GLN A 102 0.97 -21.44 10.52
C GLN A 102 0.35 -20.89 11.82
N GLY A 103 -0.94 -20.55 11.80
CA GLY A 103 -1.65 -20.04 12.98
C GLY A 103 -1.53 -18.54 13.20
N GLY A 104 -1.18 -17.75 12.18
CA GLY A 104 -1.07 -16.29 12.28
C GLY A 104 -2.35 -15.64 12.78
N ASN A 105 -2.24 -14.81 13.83
CA ASN A 105 -3.36 -14.13 14.51
C ASN A 105 -3.64 -12.76 13.92
N PHE A 106 -4.06 -12.71 12.65
CA PHE A 106 -4.38 -11.48 11.94
C PHE A 106 -5.55 -11.69 10.96
N THR A 107 -6.10 -10.60 10.46
CA THR A 107 -7.15 -10.59 9.44
C THR A 107 -6.89 -9.49 8.42
N LEU A 108 -7.44 -9.65 7.21
CA LEU A 108 -7.36 -8.69 6.10
C LEU A 108 -8.69 -7.97 5.96
N LEU A 109 -8.67 -6.64 5.88
CA LEU A 109 -9.88 -5.81 5.85
C LEU A 109 -10.28 -5.42 4.42
N TRP A 110 -9.35 -4.81 3.67
CA TRP A 110 -9.61 -4.36 2.29
C TRP A 110 -8.42 -4.56 1.38
N ASN A 111 -8.70 -4.64 0.09
CA ASN A 111 -7.68 -4.58 -0.95
C ASN A 111 -7.19 -3.14 -1.11
N ILE A 112 -5.91 -2.97 -1.39
CA ILE A 112 -5.29 -1.68 -1.69
C ILE A 112 -4.95 -1.63 -3.17
N PHE A 113 -4.16 -2.61 -3.63
CA PHE A 113 -3.73 -2.72 -5.02
C PHE A 113 -4.15 -4.06 -5.61
N ASN A 114 -4.72 -4.00 -6.80
CA ASN A 114 -4.80 -5.17 -7.64
C ASN A 114 -3.40 -5.62 -8.06
N PHE A 115 -3.29 -6.86 -8.48
CA PHE A 115 -2.04 -7.41 -8.95
C PHE A 115 -1.58 -6.72 -10.23
N GLU A 116 -0.34 -6.27 -10.22
CA GLU A 116 0.44 -5.87 -11.38
C GLU A 116 1.92 -6.20 -11.15
N SER A 117 2.60 -6.59 -12.21
CA SER A 117 4.04 -6.79 -12.25
C SER A 117 4.53 -6.55 -13.66
N ASP A 118 5.76 -6.08 -13.77
CA ASP A 118 6.45 -5.89 -15.03
C ASP A 118 7.69 -6.81 -15.11
N ILE A 119 7.99 -7.26 -16.31
CA ILE A 119 9.29 -7.87 -16.62
C ILE A 119 10.09 -6.86 -17.39
N VAL A 120 11.18 -6.36 -16.80
CA VAL A 120 12.12 -5.45 -17.44
C VAL A 120 13.12 -6.25 -18.25
N LEU A 121 13.35 -5.84 -19.50
CA LEU A 121 14.10 -6.54 -20.53
C LEU A 121 15.06 -5.59 -21.24
N ARG A 122 16.21 -6.13 -21.71
CA ARG A 122 17.13 -5.41 -22.61
C ARG A 122 16.85 -5.69 -24.09
N ASP A 123 16.41 -6.91 -24.40
CA ASP A 123 16.18 -7.32 -25.77
C ASP A 123 14.81 -6.84 -26.26
N PRO A 124 14.74 -5.84 -27.16
CA PRO A 124 13.48 -5.28 -27.62
C PRO A 124 12.64 -6.26 -28.47
N ALA A 125 13.24 -7.37 -28.92
CA ALA A 125 12.52 -8.42 -29.66
C ALA A 125 11.63 -9.27 -28.74
N ILE A 126 11.87 -9.26 -27.41
CA ILE A 126 11.04 -9.98 -26.45
C ILE A 126 9.81 -9.12 -26.11
N ASN A 127 8.70 -9.37 -26.79
CA ASN A 127 7.43 -8.67 -26.63
C ASN A 127 6.26 -9.61 -26.25
N ASP A 128 6.51 -10.90 -26.15
CA ASP A 128 5.60 -11.92 -25.67
C ASP A 128 6.26 -12.71 -24.53
N PRO A 129 5.57 -12.99 -23.41
CA PRO A 129 6.13 -13.77 -22.30
C PRO A 129 6.69 -15.14 -22.67
N LYS A 130 6.16 -15.80 -23.71
CA LYS A 130 6.69 -17.10 -24.19
C LYS A 130 8.14 -17.02 -24.64
N GLN A 131 8.59 -15.87 -25.09
CA GLN A 131 9.99 -15.65 -25.48
C GLN A 131 10.98 -15.63 -24.29
N LEU A 132 10.46 -15.75 -23.06
CA LEU A 132 11.29 -15.97 -21.86
C LEU A 132 11.82 -17.41 -21.77
N GLU A 133 11.28 -18.36 -22.54
CA GLU A 133 11.80 -19.73 -22.57
C GLU A 133 13.26 -19.72 -23.04
N GLY A 134 14.12 -20.41 -22.28
CA GLY A 134 15.57 -20.43 -22.48
C GLY A 134 16.30 -19.24 -21.81
N LYS A 135 15.62 -18.20 -21.36
CA LYS A 135 16.19 -16.98 -20.75
C LYS A 135 16.36 -17.11 -19.25
N VAL A 136 17.21 -16.24 -18.67
CA VAL A 136 17.41 -16.10 -17.23
C VAL A 136 16.51 -15.00 -16.70
N LEU A 137 15.46 -15.39 -15.95
CA LEU A 137 14.56 -14.47 -15.25
C LEU A 137 14.93 -14.37 -13.77
N GLN A 138 15.35 -13.19 -13.32
CA GLN A 138 15.57 -12.92 -11.91
C GLN A 138 14.27 -12.45 -11.24
N THR A 139 13.96 -13.01 -10.07
CA THR A 139 12.82 -12.64 -9.26
C THR A 139 13.06 -13.01 -7.79
N ASP A 140 12.32 -12.39 -6.88
CA ASP A 140 12.26 -12.82 -5.48
C ASP A 140 11.13 -13.85 -5.31
N THR A 141 11.52 -15.14 -5.29
CA THR A 141 10.58 -16.27 -5.33
C THR A 141 9.75 -16.46 -4.07
N ILE A 142 10.04 -15.74 -2.98
CA ILE A 142 9.26 -15.80 -1.73
C ILE A 142 8.10 -14.81 -1.70
N THR A 143 8.03 -13.88 -2.65
CA THR A 143 7.04 -12.80 -2.66
C THR A 143 5.68 -13.22 -3.21
N GLY A 144 4.64 -12.50 -2.78
CA GLY A 144 3.31 -12.65 -3.36
C GLY A 144 3.25 -12.23 -4.83
N SER A 145 4.08 -11.26 -5.25
CA SER A 145 4.20 -10.85 -6.66
C SER A 145 4.67 -12.00 -7.54
N TRP A 146 5.69 -12.75 -7.11
CA TRP A 146 6.14 -13.94 -7.84
C TRP A 146 5.03 -14.99 -7.92
N ALA A 147 4.32 -15.23 -6.83
CA ALA A 147 3.25 -16.22 -6.80
C ALA A 147 2.22 -15.99 -7.91
N LEU A 148 1.72 -14.76 -8.01
CA LEU A 148 0.75 -14.38 -9.03
C LEU A 148 1.39 -14.27 -10.42
N SER A 149 2.60 -13.72 -10.53
CA SER A 149 3.32 -13.66 -11.82
C SER A 149 3.53 -15.05 -12.42
N LYS A 150 3.94 -16.01 -11.59
CA LYS A 150 4.10 -17.42 -12.00
C LYS A 150 2.82 -17.96 -12.62
N TRP A 151 1.68 -17.76 -11.96
CA TRP A 151 0.38 -18.19 -12.46
C TRP A 151 0.03 -17.53 -13.80
N PHE A 152 0.18 -16.19 -13.90
CA PHE A 152 -0.11 -15.46 -15.15
C PHE A 152 0.79 -15.92 -16.31
N LEU A 153 2.09 -16.09 -16.09
CA LEU A 153 3.02 -16.57 -17.11
C LEU A 153 2.60 -17.96 -17.63
N GLN A 154 2.29 -18.88 -16.72
CA GLN A 154 1.80 -20.22 -17.09
C GLN A 154 0.46 -20.16 -17.83
N ALA A 155 -0.49 -19.35 -17.34
CA ALA A 155 -1.79 -19.17 -18.00
C ALA A 155 -1.69 -18.53 -19.39
N ARG A 156 -0.63 -17.74 -19.64
CA ARG A 156 -0.26 -17.21 -20.97
C ARG A 156 0.59 -18.18 -21.81
N GLY A 157 0.77 -19.41 -21.33
CA GLY A 157 1.40 -20.50 -22.07
C GLY A 157 2.92 -20.54 -22.00
N VAL A 158 3.54 -19.88 -21.00
CA VAL A 158 4.98 -19.99 -20.75
C VAL A 158 5.27 -21.32 -20.05
N ASP A 159 6.15 -22.11 -20.62
CA ASP A 159 6.74 -23.30 -19.95
C ASP A 159 7.85 -22.83 -18.99
N LEU A 160 7.50 -22.63 -17.72
CA LEU A 160 8.45 -22.17 -16.70
C LEU A 160 9.57 -23.19 -16.44
N GLY A 161 9.40 -24.46 -16.82
CA GLY A 161 10.49 -25.46 -16.77
C GLY A 161 11.62 -25.14 -17.74
N LYS A 162 11.34 -24.35 -18.78
CA LYS A 162 12.33 -23.86 -19.75
C LYS A 162 12.91 -22.49 -19.40
N VAL A 163 12.36 -21.77 -18.41
CA VAL A 163 12.87 -20.49 -17.94
C VAL A 163 13.86 -20.72 -16.80
N LYS A 164 15.06 -20.15 -16.91
CA LYS A 164 16.06 -20.25 -15.84
C LYS A 164 15.73 -19.23 -14.73
N ILE A 165 15.02 -19.66 -13.69
CA ILE A 165 14.65 -18.79 -12.57
C ILE A 165 15.85 -18.57 -11.65
N LYS A 166 16.36 -17.33 -11.58
CA LYS A 166 17.35 -16.89 -10.60
C LYS A 166 16.64 -16.26 -9.41
N SER A 167 16.54 -17.01 -8.31
CA SER A 167 15.95 -16.47 -7.07
C SER A 167 16.91 -15.49 -6.40
N SER A 168 16.47 -14.26 -6.19
CA SER A 168 17.29 -13.23 -5.55
C SER A 168 16.40 -12.16 -4.92
N SER A 169 16.71 -11.77 -3.69
CA SER A 169 16.13 -10.58 -3.05
C SER A 169 16.75 -9.26 -3.55
N ALA A 170 17.81 -9.34 -4.37
CA ALA A 170 18.41 -8.16 -5.00
C ALA A 170 17.46 -7.59 -6.04
N ARG A 171 16.75 -6.53 -5.67
CA ARG A 171 15.75 -5.81 -6.46
C ARG A 171 16.21 -4.38 -6.71
N GLY A 172 15.41 -3.58 -7.36
CA GLY A 172 15.73 -2.18 -7.63
C GLY A 172 17.07 -2.02 -8.34
N ALA A 173 17.94 -1.16 -7.83
CA ALA A 173 19.23 -0.85 -8.45
C ALA A 173 20.17 -2.06 -8.62
N ALA A 174 20.18 -2.99 -7.65
CA ALA A 174 21.04 -4.17 -7.72
C ALA A 174 20.56 -5.16 -8.79
N GLY A 175 19.26 -5.42 -8.88
CA GLY A 175 18.69 -6.25 -9.95
C GLY A 175 18.86 -5.62 -11.33
N LEU A 176 18.68 -4.30 -11.42
CA LEU A 176 18.92 -3.54 -12.64
C LEU A 176 20.37 -3.63 -13.12
N ALA A 177 21.35 -3.53 -12.21
CA ALA A 177 22.76 -3.70 -12.55
C ALA A 177 23.06 -5.10 -13.14
N GLU A 178 22.50 -6.16 -12.56
CA GLU A 178 22.61 -7.52 -13.11
C GLU A 178 22.06 -7.61 -14.54
N LEU A 179 20.90 -6.98 -14.80
CA LEU A 179 20.29 -6.91 -16.12
C LEU A 179 21.17 -6.13 -17.11
N GLN A 180 21.67 -4.96 -16.72
CA GLN A 180 22.52 -4.11 -17.56
C GLN A 180 23.86 -4.78 -17.90
N LEU A 181 24.45 -5.54 -16.96
CA LEU A 181 25.68 -6.30 -17.16
C LEU A 181 25.49 -7.59 -17.99
N GLY A 182 24.23 -7.93 -18.35
CA GLY A 182 23.93 -9.15 -19.10
C GLY A 182 24.06 -10.44 -18.32
N ARG A 183 24.06 -10.38 -17.00
CA ARG A 183 24.09 -11.56 -16.13
C ARG A 183 22.72 -12.24 -16.01
N ILE A 184 21.67 -11.49 -16.33
CA ILE A 184 20.30 -11.94 -16.49
C ILE A 184 19.72 -11.35 -17.77
N ASP A 185 18.69 -12.00 -18.33
CA ASP A 185 17.98 -11.53 -19.52
C ASP A 185 16.75 -10.71 -19.17
N ALA A 186 16.12 -11.01 -18.03
CA ALA A 186 14.86 -10.45 -17.57
C ALA A 186 14.85 -10.26 -16.06
N LEU A 187 14.19 -9.20 -15.60
CA LEU A 187 14.02 -8.87 -14.18
C LEU A 187 12.54 -8.63 -13.87
N LEU A 188 11.92 -9.48 -13.04
CA LEU A 188 10.56 -9.30 -12.57
C LEU A 188 10.54 -8.28 -11.42
N VAL A 189 9.71 -7.27 -11.55
CA VAL A 189 9.63 -6.13 -10.64
C VAL A 189 8.17 -5.67 -10.44
N ASN A 190 7.93 -4.84 -9.43
CA ASN A 190 6.68 -4.12 -9.34
C ASN A 190 6.64 -2.94 -10.34
N PRO A 191 5.47 -2.34 -10.62
CA PRO A 191 5.34 -1.24 -11.60
C PRO A 191 6.25 -0.04 -11.32
N THR A 192 6.46 0.31 -10.05
CA THR A 192 7.33 1.44 -9.66
C THR A 192 8.79 1.18 -10.00
N GLU A 193 9.27 -0.01 -9.64
CA GLU A 193 10.63 -0.45 -9.97
C GLU A 193 10.82 -0.56 -11.50
N GLY A 194 9.79 -1.06 -12.21
CA GLY A 194 9.79 -1.19 -13.67
C GLY A 194 9.95 0.15 -14.37
N ALA A 195 9.14 1.13 -14.00
CA ALA A 195 9.24 2.46 -14.57
C ALA A 195 10.57 3.16 -14.24
N ALA A 196 11.04 3.04 -13.00
CA ALA A 196 12.35 3.57 -12.61
C ALA A 196 13.48 2.93 -13.42
N ALA A 197 13.45 1.61 -13.63
CA ALA A 197 14.43 0.88 -14.42
C ALA A 197 14.42 1.31 -15.91
N VAL A 198 13.23 1.43 -16.52
CA VAL A 198 13.09 1.88 -17.91
C VAL A 198 13.57 3.32 -18.08
N ALA A 199 13.22 4.22 -17.16
CA ALA A 199 13.71 5.60 -17.18
C ALA A 199 15.25 5.68 -17.06
N GLN A 200 15.85 4.91 -16.16
CA GLN A 200 17.31 4.82 -16.00
C GLN A 200 18.00 4.18 -17.20
N GLY A 201 17.31 3.29 -17.91
CA GLY A 201 17.82 2.60 -19.10
C GLY A 201 17.94 3.49 -20.33
N LYS A 202 17.39 4.72 -20.33
CA LYS A 202 17.50 5.70 -21.43
C LYS A 202 17.22 5.11 -22.82
N GLY A 203 16.18 4.28 -22.92
CA GLY A 203 15.76 3.61 -24.15
C GLY A 203 16.41 2.24 -24.41
N ALA A 204 17.37 1.81 -23.59
CA ALA A 204 17.95 0.48 -23.69
C ALA A 204 17.16 -0.62 -22.98
N LEU A 205 16.13 -0.24 -22.22
CA LEU A 205 15.26 -1.14 -21.48
C LEU A 205 13.80 -0.89 -21.80
N HIS A 206 13.01 -1.94 -21.77
CA HIS A 206 11.56 -1.86 -21.86
C HIS A 206 10.90 -2.77 -20.81
N ALA A 207 9.61 -2.55 -20.55
CA ALA A 207 8.83 -3.33 -19.61
C ALA A 207 7.71 -4.10 -20.32
N LEU A 208 7.63 -5.39 -20.06
CA LEU A 208 6.57 -6.28 -20.53
C LEU A 208 5.61 -6.57 -19.36
N PRO A 209 4.33 -6.20 -19.46
CA PRO A 209 3.35 -6.48 -18.40
C PRO A 209 3.11 -7.98 -18.23
N VAL A 210 3.07 -8.42 -16.98
CA VAL A 210 2.73 -9.81 -16.63
C VAL A 210 1.24 -10.01 -16.56
N PHE A 211 0.51 -9.05 -15.98
CA PHE A 211 -0.94 -9.11 -15.86
C PHE A 211 -1.61 -9.13 -17.24
N ASP A 212 -2.62 -10.00 -17.35
CA ASP A 212 -3.49 -10.08 -18.53
C ASP A 212 -4.95 -10.14 -18.05
N LYS A 213 -5.68 -9.06 -18.31
CA LYS A 213 -7.07 -8.91 -17.87
C LYS A 213 -7.99 -10.00 -18.45
N ALA A 214 -7.80 -10.37 -19.73
CA ALA A 214 -8.65 -11.36 -20.39
C ALA A 214 -8.41 -12.77 -19.81
N VAL A 215 -7.15 -13.10 -19.55
CA VAL A 215 -6.76 -14.36 -18.89
C VAL A 215 -7.38 -14.44 -17.49
N TRP A 216 -7.29 -13.37 -16.72
CA TRP A 216 -7.86 -13.35 -15.38
C TRP A 216 -9.38 -13.41 -15.39
N GLN A 217 -10.03 -12.63 -16.25
CA GLN A 217 -11.49 -12.61 -16.36
C GLN A 217 -12.05 -13.98 -16.76
N LYS A 218 -11.34 -14.71 -17.61
CA LYS A 218 -11.70 -16.10 -17.98
C LYS A 218 -11.58 -17.05 -16.77
N ALA A 219 -10.57 -16.88 -15.93
CA ALA A 219 -10.32 -17.76 -14.78
C ALA A 219 -11.20 -17.43 -13.57
N ALA A 220 -11.44 -16.14 -13.31
CA ALA A 220 -12.06 -15.65 -12.07
C ALA A 220 -13.45 -15.03 -12.26
N GLY A 221 -13.89 -14.76 -13.50
CA GLY A 221 -15.17 -14.10 -13.79
C GLY A 221 -15.23 -12.64 -13.36
N THR A 222 -14.09 -12.02 -13.04
CA THR A 222 -13.98 -10.65 -12.54
C THR A 222 -12.67 -10.01 -13.00
N ASP A 223 -12.58 -8.68 -12.94
CA ASP A 223 -11.34 -7.94 -13.15
C ASP A 223 -10.61 -7.61 -11.83
N PHE A 224 -11.17 -8.02 -10.70
CA PHE A 224 -10.61 -7.80 -9.37
C PHE A 224 -9.58 -8.88 -9.03
N VAL A 225 -8.31 -8.49 -8.89
CA VAL A 225 -7.18 -9.38 -8.56
C VAL A 225 -6.52 -8.89 -7.28
N PRO A 226 -7.03 -9.22 -6.08
CA PRO A 226 -6.47 -8.69 -4.85
C PRO A 226 -5.02 -9.14 -4.68
N SER A 227 -4.13 -8.19 -4.38
CA SER A 227 -2.71 -8.46 -4.24
C SER A 227 -2.15 -7.91 -2.93
N ILE A 228 -2.07 -6.59 -2.81
CA ILE A 228 -1.65 -5.92 -1.58
C ILE A 228 -2.89 -5.48 -0.83
N THR A 229 -2.96 -5.84 0.43
CA THR A 229 -4.12 -5.62 1.29
C THR A 229 -3.74 -4.90 2.57
N PHE A 230 -4.72 -4.31 3.22
CA PHE A 230 -4.59 -3.81 4.58
C PHE A 230 -4.91 -4.93 5.55
N GLY A 231 -3.92 -5.32 6.34
CA GLY A 231 -4.02 -6.35 7.35
C GLY A 231 -3.82 -5.81 8.75
N VAL A 232 -4.52 -6.40 9.73
CA VAL A 232 -4.42 -6.03 11.13
C VAL A 232 -4.38 -7.28 12.01
N ALA A 233 -3.70 -7.18 13.17
CA ALA A 233 -3.78 -8.20 14.21
C ALA A 233 -5.22 -8.28 14.76
N ASN A 234 -5.70 -9.49 15.07
CA ASN A 234 -7.07 -9.67 15.57
C ASN A 234 -7.30 -8.93 16.89
N ASP A 235 -6.32 -8.92 17.79
CA ASP A 235 -6.42 -8.22 19.06
C ASP A 235 -6.45 -6.68 18.88
N TRP A 236 -5.82 -6.17 17.82
CA TRP A 236 -5.87 -4.75 17.48
C TRP A 236 -7.28 -4.35 17.02
N ILE A 237 -7.88 -5.08 16.08
CA ILE A 237 -9.21 -4.76 15.53
C ILE A 237 -10.35 -5.09 16.50
N ALA A 238 -10.11 -5.91 17.53
CA ALA A 238 -11.09 -6.17 18.59
C ALA A 238 -11.40 -4.92 19.43
N GLN A 239 -10.51 -3.93 19.45
CA GLN A 239 -10.68 -2.71 20.23
C GLN A 239 -11.55 -1.69 19.48
N LYS A 240 -12.61 -1.17 20.13
CA LYS A 240 -13.56 -0.21 19.51
C LYS A 240 -12.86 1.04 18.95
N ALA A 241 -11.90 1.60 19.67
CA ALA A 241 -11.12 2.75 19.21
C ALA A 241 -10.33 2.47 17.92
N ASN A 242 -9.78 1.25 17.78
CA ASN A 242 -9.06 0.84 16.59
C ASN A 242 -10.00 0.54 15.42
N GLN A 243 -11.21 0.10 15.69
CA GLN A 243 -12.26 -0.05 14.66
C GLN A 243 -12.61 1.31 14.04
N ASP A 244 -12.76 2.34 14.85
CA ASP A 244 -13.00 3.70 14.40
C ASP A 244 -11.81 4.23 13.58
N LEU A 245 -10.57 4.04 14.05
CA LEU A 245 -9.37 4.36 13.29
C LEU A 245 -9.29 3.63 11.95
N ALA A 246 -9.68 2.36 11.90
CA ALA A 246 -9.70 1.58 10.66
C ALA A 246 -10.69 2.17 9.65
N ARG A 247 -11.91 2.58 10.07
CA ARG A 247 -12.89 3.25 9.20
C ARG A 247 -12.39 4.58 8.67
N ARG A 248 -11.83 5.43 9.55
CA ARG A 248 -11.22 6.73 9.17
C ARG A 248 -10.10 6.53 8.17
N PHE A 249 -9.23 5.56 8.40
CA PHE A 249 -8.13 5.24 7.49
C PHE A 249 -8.64 4.68 6.15
N TYR A 250 -9.68 3.83 6.15
CA TYR A 250 -10.32 3.36 4.93
C TYR A 250 -10.86 4.53 4.10
N ALA A 251 -11.56 5.49 4.72
CA ALA A 251 -12.07 6.69 4.04
C ALA A 251 -10.91 7.54 3.46
N ALA A 252 -9.85 7.76 4.23
CA ALA A 252 -8.66 8.49 3.76
C ALA A 252 -7.97 7.77 2.59
N ASN A 253 -7.94 6.43 2.59
CA ASN A 253 -7.41 5.63 1.48
C ASN A 253 -8.23 5.83 0.20
N ARG A 254 -9.56 5.84 0.31
CA ARG A 254 -10.45 6.08 -0.83
C ARG A 254 -10.24 7.47 -1.43
N ASP A 255 -10.15 8.50 -0.58
CA ASP A 255 -9.86 9.87 -1.02
C ASP A 255 -8.49 9.96 -1.71
N ALA A 256 -7.46 9.33 -1.14
CA ALA A 256 -6.13 9.31 -1.73
C ALA A 256 -6.10 8.56 -3.08
N ALA A 257 -6.76 7.41 -3.18
CA ALA A 257 -6.85 6.67 -4.43
C ALA A 257 -7.60 7.46 -5.52
N ALA A 258 -8.69 8.16 -5.16
CA ALA A 258 -9.41 9.04 -6.04
C ALA A 258 -8.51 10.20 -6.50
N PHE A 259 -7.79 10.84 -5.58
CA PHE A 259 -6.88 11.94 -5.91
C PHE A 259 -5.79 11.48 -6.90
N ILE A 260 -5.16 10.32 -6.67
CA ILE A 260 -4.14 9.76 -7.59
C ILE A 260 -4.73 9.51 -8.97
N ARG A 261 -5.94 8.95 -9.05
CA ARG A 261 -6.60 8.66 -10.33
C ARG A 261 -6.95 9.92 -11.10
N ASP A 262 -7.44 10.95 -10.40
CA ASP A 262 -7.96 12.15 -11.03
C ASP A 262 -6.85 13.19 -11.29
N ASN A 263 -5.75 13.16 -10.50
CA ASN A 263 -4.65 14.11 -10.55
C ASN A 263 -3.26 13.43 -10.51
N PRO A 264 -2.94 12.51 -11.45
CA PRO A 264 -1.72 11.69 -11.36
C PRO A 264 -0.42 12.51 -11.37
N ALA A 265 -0.38 13.61 -12.11
CA ALA A 265 0.79 14.51 -12.14
C ALA A 265 1.04 15.18 -10.79
N GLU A 266 -0.02 15.67 -10.13
CA GLU A 266 0.09 16.29 -8.79
C GLU A 266 0.45 15.23 -7.74
N ALA A 267 -0.20 14.06 -7.80
CA ALA A 267 0.11 12.95 -6.92
C ALA A 267 1.60 12.55 -7.03
N ALA A 268 2.12 12.43 -8.27
CA ALA A 268 3.53 12.13 -8.50
C ALA A 268 4.44 13.18 -7.85
N ARG A 269 4.16 14.48 -8.00
CA ARG A 269 4.94 15.54 -7.36
C ARG A 269 4.95 15.44 -5.84
N LEU A 270 3.80 15.12 -5.25
CA LEU A 270 3.67 15.01 -3.80
C LEU A 270 4.41 13.81 -3.22
N VAL A 271 4.40 12.66 -3.90
CA VAL A 271 4.88 11.39 -3.30
C VAL A 271 6.19 10.86 -3.87
N ALA A 272 6.72 11.43 -4.96
CA ALA A 272 7.93 10.92 -5.63
C ALA A 272 9.13 10.80 -4.71
N LYS A 273 9.33 11.78 -3.80
CA LYS A 273 10.42 11.75 -2.82
C LYS A 273 10.28 10.57 -1.85
N ASP A 274 9.08 10.32 -1.36
CA ASP A 274 8.81 9.23 -0.43
C ASP A 274 8.91 7.87 -1.13
N ALA A 275 8.48 7.81 -2.41
CA ALA A 275 8.61 6.63 -3.26
C ALA A 275 10.04 6.38 -3.77
N GLN A 276 10.95 7.35 -3.63
CA GLN A 276 12.32 7.33 -4.16
C GLN A 276 12.38 7.06 -5.67
N VAL A 277 11.48 7.71 -6.42
CA VAL A 277 11.36 7.59 -7.87
C VAL A 277 11.31 9.00 -8.47
N ASP A 278 11.83 9.15 -9.68
CA ASP A 278 11.70 10.40 -10.44
C ASP A 278 10.22 10.75 -10.68
N VAL A 279 9.90 12.06 -10.63
CA VAL A 279 8.51 12.54 -10.74
C VAL A 279 7.87 12.11 -12.06
N ALA A 280 8.58 12.25 -13.19
CA ALA A 280 8.03 11.91 -14.51
C ALA A 280 7.84 10.39 -14.66
N ALA A 281 8.78 9.59 -14.13
CA ALA A 281 8.66 8.14 -14.10
C ALA A 281 7.47 7.71 -13.23
N LEU A 282 7.29 8.32 -12.05
CA LEU A 282 6.15 8.01 -11.19
C LEU A 282 4.82 8.44 -11.81
N GLN A 283 4.76 9.62 -12.45
CA GLN A 283 3.57 10.06 -13.18
C GLN A 283 3.15 9.04 -14.24
N THR A 284 4.11 8.58 -15.06
CA THR A 284 3.87 7.54 -16.07
C THR A 284 3.26 6.27 -15.47
N VAL A 285 3.76 5.84 -14.30
CA VAL A 285 3.22 4.69 -13.58
C VAL A 285 1.79 4.96 -13.12
N LEU A 286 1.54 6.09 -12.48
CA LEU A 286 0.22 6.42 -11.94
C LEU A 286 -0.83 6.57 -13.04
N GLU A 287 -0.46 7.10 -14.21
CA GLU A 287 -1.33 7.18 -15.39
C GLU A 287 -1.63 5.80 -15.99
N ARG A 288 -0.60 4.96 -16.15
CA ARG A 288 -0.73 3.61 -16.71
C ARG A 288 -1.53 2.69 -15.82
N TYR A 289 -1.33 2.78 -14.52
CA TYR A 289 -1.91 1.88 -13.53
C TYR A 289 -2.97 2.54 -12.64
N ARG A 290 -3.69 3.56 -13.18
CA ARG A 290 -4.73 4.28 -12.43
C ARG A 290 -5.79 3.36 -11.81
N ASP A 291 -6.11 2.26 -12.48
CA ASP A 291 -7.10 1.27 -12.03
C ASP A 291 -6.50 0.20 -11.09
N LEU A 292 -5.20 0.29 -10.80
CA LEU A 292 -4.52 -0.60 -9.87
C LEU A 292 -5.01 -0.43 -8.44
N MET A 293 -5.31 0.80 -8.04
CA MET A 293 -5.77 1.14 -6.69
C MET A 293 -7.26 0.85 -6.54
N ARG A 294 -7.58 -0.34 -6.06
CA ARG A 294 -8.95 -0.83 -5.83
C ARG A 294 -9.17 -0.96 -4.32
N ILE A 295 -9.55 0.17 -3.69
CA ILE A 295 -9.84 0.24 -2.25
C ILE A 295 -11.23 -0.32 -2.00
N GLU A 296 -11.31 -1.61 -1.81
CA GLU A 296 -12.58 -2.34 -1.66
C GLU A 296 -12.49 -3.37 -0.53
N PRO A 297 -13.53 -3.51 0.32
CA PRO A 297 -13.55 -4.54 1.37
C PRO A 297 -13.37 -5.93 0.78
N LEU A 298 -12.41 -6.70 1.30
CA LEU A 298 -12.13 -8.04 0.76
C LEU A 298 -13.31 -8.99 0.91
N ARG A 299 -14.15 -8.79 1.92
CA ARG A 299 -15.33 -9.63 2.15
C ARG A 299 -16.32 -9.61 0.98
N LYS A 300 -16.43 -8.50 0.27
CA LYS A 300 -17.24 -8.40 -0.96
C LYS A 300 -16.71 -9.31 -2.08
N HIS A 301 -15.43 -9.66 -2.02
CA HIS A 301 -14.71 -10.45 -3.04
C HIS A 301 -14.24 -11.80 -2.50
N ILE A 302 -14.90 -12.34 -1.48
CA ILE A 302 -14.48 -13.58 -0.81
C ILE A 302 -14.32 -14.76 -1.78
N LYS A 303 -15.15 -14.84 -2.82
CA LYS A 303 -15.03 -15.88 -3.85
C LYS A 303 -13.72 -15.80 -4.63
N THR A 304 -13.26 -14.58 -4.93
CA THR A 304 -11.98 -14.37 -5.61
C THR A 304 -10.81 -14.68 -4.69
N VAL A 305 -10.93 -14.32 -3.40
CA VAL A 305 -9.91 -14.68 -2.39
C VAL A 305 -9.85 -16.19 -2.21
N ALA A 306 -11.00 -16.88 -2.18
CA ALA A 306 -11.08 -18.34 -2.15
C ALA A 306 -10.41 -18.98 -3.39
N LEU A 307 -10.73 -18.48 -4.59
CA LEU A 307 -10.09 -18.94 -5.83
C LEU A 307 -8.56 -18.84 -5.74
N LEU A 308 -8.03 -17.71 -5.26
CA LEU A 308 -6.60 -17.51 -5.08
C LEU A 308 -6.02 -18.50 -4.04
N THR A 309 -6.59 -18.54 -2.84
CA THR A 309 -5.97 -19.20 -1.68
C THR A 309 -6.28 -20.71 -1.59
N GLN A 310 -7.38 -21.14 -2.16
CA GLN A 310 -7.80 -22.53 -2.14
C GLN A 310 -7.48 -23.29 -3.44
N LYS A 311 -7.21 -22.56 -4.54
CA LYS A 311 -6.93 -23.19 -5.84
C LYS A 311 -5.62 -22.72 -6.45
N LEU A 312 -5.53 -21.47 -6.91
CA LEU A 312 -4.44 -21.02 -7.79
C LEU A 312 -3.07 -21.03 -7.10
N LEU A 313 -2.98 -20.56 -5.87
CA LEU A 313 -1.72 -20.53 -5.12
C LEU A 313 -1.23 -21.92 -4.71
N PRO A 314 -2.08 -22.86 -4.25
CA PRO A 314 -1.68 -24.23 -4.04
C PRO A 314 -1.24 -24.97 -5.32
N GLU A 315 -2.03 -24.86 -6.40
CA GLU A 315 -1.71 -25.47 -7.70
C GLU A 315 -0.37 -24.93 -8.25
N GLY A 316 -0.10 -23.63 -8.03
CA GLY A 316 1.18 -23.01 -8.38
C GLY A 316 2.34 -23.37 -7.44
N GLY A 317 2.11 -24.16 -6.39
CA GLY A 317 3.12 -24.52 -5.39
C GLY A 317 3.54 -23.33 -4.49
N GLN A 318 2.71 -22.31 -4.39
CA GLN A 318 2.96 -21.13 -3.55
C GLN A 318 2.40 -21.28 -2.13
N LEU A 319 1.39 -22.11 -1.97
CA LEU A 319 0.91 -22.59 -0.68
C LEU A 319 1.12 -24.10 -0.58
N PRO A 320 1.53 -24.63 0.58
CA PRO A 320 1.72 -26.08 0.78
C PRO A 320 0.41 -26.86 0.58
N ARG A 321 -0.73 -26.26 0.86
CA ARG A 321 -2.08 -26.79 0.68
C ARG A 321 -3.11 -25.67 0.49
N PRO A 322 -4.32 -25.97 0.02
CA PRO A 322 -5.44 -25.02 0.07
C PRO A 322 -5.70 -24.53 1.50
N LEU A 323 -6.14 -23.28 1.63
CA LEU A 323 -6.74 -22.84 2.89
C LEU A 323 -8.04 -23.59 3.13
N THR A 324 -8.31 -24.00 4.37
CA THR A 324 -9.63 -24.47 4.77
C THR A 324 -10.62 -23.30 4.79
N ASP A 325 -11.93 -23.60 4.79
CA ASP A 325 -12.96 -22.54 4.88
C ASP A 325 -12.81 -21.75 6.19
N ALA A 326 -12.47 -22.40 7.29
CA ALA A 326 -12.21 -21.74 8.58
C ALA A 326 -10.98 -20.81 8.52
N GLU A 327 -9.91 -21.21 7.85
CA GLU A 327 -8.73 -20.35 7.64
C GLU A 327 -9.08 -19.18 6.73
N LEU A 328 -9.83 -19.39 5.67
CA LEU A 328 -10.31 -18.33 4.77
C LEU A 328 -11.20 -17.33 5.51
N ASP A 329 -12.18 -17.81 6.28
CA ASP A 329 -13.06 -16.95 7.07
C ASP A 329 -12.30 -16.15 8.15
N SER A 330 -11.26 -16.73 8.72
CA SER A 330 -10.40 -16.01 9.67
C SER A 330 -9.39 -15.10 9.00
N LEU A 331 -9.04 -15.35 7.72
CA LEU A 331 -8.15 -14.50 6.94
C LEU A 331 -8.85 -13.22 6.49
N VAL A 332 -10.12 -13.29 6.09
CA VAL A 332 -10.87 -12.15 5.58
C VAL A 332 -11.89 -11.69 6.62
N SER A 333 -11.70 -10.48 7.12
CA SER A 333 -12.55 -9.90 8.17
C SER A 333 -14.01 -9.75 7.76
N ASN A 334 -14.90 -9.97 8.72
CA ASN A 334 -16.32 -9.60 8.63
C ASN A 334 -16.57 -8.16 9.12
N PHE A 335 -15.54 -7.45 9.59
CA PHE A 335 -15.67 -6.08 10.06
C PHE A 335 -16.09 -5.14 8.94
N ASP A 336 -17.19 -4.41 9.15
CA ASP A 336 -17.67 -3.43 8.19
C ASP A 336 -16.90 -2.13 8.31
N VAL A 337 -15.98 -1.92 7.36
CA VAL A 337 -15.16 -0.70 7.27
C VAL A 337 -15.91 0.48 6.63
N GLU A 338 -17.07 0.23 6.01
CA GLU A 338 -17.90 1.24 5.35
C GLU A 338 -19.04 1.75 6.25
N ALA A 339 -19.25 1.13 7.41
CA ALA A 339 -20.22 1.63 8.39
C ALA A 339 -19.86 3.07 8.80
N ALA A 340 -20.89 3.87 9.03
CA ALA A 340 -20.73 5.24 9.49
C ALA A 340 -19.91 5.29 10.79
N HIS A 341 -19.12 6.36 10.95
CA HIS A 341 -18.46 6.66 12.22
C HIS A 341 -19.52 6.96 13.28
N GLU A 342 -19.41 6.37 14.45
CA GLU A 342 -20.21 6.71 15.62
C GLU A 342 -19.70 7.99 16.29
#